data_7b5252c72d34bef6cd750e9e24251f50
#
_entry.id   7b5252c72d34bef6cd750e9e24251f50
#
_cell.length_a   1.000
_cell.length_b   1.000
_cell.length_c   1.000
_cell.angle_alpha   90.00
_cell.angle_beta   90.00
_cell.angle_gamma   90.00
#
_symmetry.space_group_name_H-M   'P 1'
#
loop_
_entity.id
_entity.type
_entity.pdbx_description
1 polymer ?
#
loop_
_entity_poly.entity_id
_entity_poly.type
_entity_poly.pdbx_seq_one_letter_code
_entity_poly.pdbx_strand_id
1 'polypeptide(L)'
;MINQLGERESRALLQGEVTGRLGCSDHGKPYIVPVHYLYDNDYLYVQSPPGHKIDILRDNPNACLQVDQVRDDLHWSSVLAFGMYEEVDDMSERQRILGNLFRRLPHNTAGAHARQSQSDTILFRIRVTDITGVYESH
;
A
#
# COMPACT_ATOMS: atom_id res chain seq x y z
N MET A 1 15.11 8.95 -21.38
CA MET A 1 14.82 7.51 -21.63
C MET A 1 14.34 6.86 -20.34
N ILE A 2 13.34 6.02 -20.44
CA ILE A 2 12.81 5.29 -19.28
C ILE A 2 13.59 3.99 -19.13
N ASN A 3 14.08 3.74 -17.92
CA ASN A 3 14.91 2.60 -17.60
C ASN A 3 14.24 1.74 -16.53
N GLN A 4 14.64 0.49 -16.44
CA GLN A 4 14.16 -0.38 -15.37
C GLN A 4 14.89 -0.07 -14.08
N LEU A 5 14.13 0.04 -13.00
CA LEU A 5 14.65 0.19 -11.65
C LEU A 5 14.93 -1.20 -11.10
N GLY A 6 16.10 -1.37 -10.47
CA GLY A 6 16.46 -2.66 -9.89
C GLY A 6 15.55 -3.07 -8.74
N GLU A 7 15.60 -4.35 -8.38
CA GLU A 7 14.74 -4.88 -7.34
C GLU A 7 15.02 -4.24 -5.98
N ARG A 8 16.31 -4.07 -5.64
CA ARG A 8 16.71 -3.45 -4.37
C ARG A 8 16.18 -2.03 -4.27
N GLU A 9 16.38 -1.23 -5.32
CA GLU A 9 15.92 0.16 -5.35
C GLU A 9 14.39 0.24 -5.32
N SER A 10 13.71 -0.69 -5.98
CA SER A 10 12.25 -0.75 -5.97
C SER A 10 11.72 -1.04 -4.56
N ARG A 11 12.33 -2.00 -3.86
CA ARG A 11 11.94 -2.32 -2.48
C ARG A 11 12.26 -1.16 -1.54
N ALA A 12 13.38 -0.49 -1.74
CA ALA A 12 13.75 0.68 -0.93
C ALA A 12 12.72 1.80 -1.09
N LEU A 13 12.23 2.03 -2.31
CA LEU A 13 11.21 3.04 -2.54
C LEU A 13 9.90 2.67 -1.85
N LEU A 14 9.47 1.40 -1.96
CA LEU A 14 8.29 0.92 -1.24
C LEU A 14 8.43 1.13 0.26
N GLN A 15 9.58 0.80 0.82
CA GLN A 15 9.79 0.90 2.26
C GLN A 15 9.85 2.33 2.75
N GLY A 16 10.33 3.25 1.91
CA GLY A 16 10.53 4.65 2.30
C GLY A 16 9.29 5.52 2.20
N GLU A 17 8.31 5.14 1.38
CA GLU A 17 7.10 5.93 1.19
C GLU A 17 6.02 5.52 2.19
N VAL A 18 5.08 6.42 2.44
CA VAL A 18 3.99 6.20 3.40
C VAL A 18 2.63 6.12 2.69
N THR A 19 2.51 6.79 1.57
CA THR A 19 1.27 6.86 0.80
C THR A 19 1.49 6.23 -0.58
N GLY A 20 0.56 5.37 -0.97
CA GLY A 20 0.56 4.77 -2.30
C GLY A 20 -0.84 4.79 -2.89
N ARG A 21 -0.97 4.28 -4.09
CA ARG A 21 -2.26 4.11 -4.76
C ARG A 21 -2.54 2.63 -4.88
N LEU A 22 -3.62 2.21 -4.23
CA LEU A 22 -4.08 0.83 -4.27
C LEU A 22 -4.98 0.65 -5.49
N GLY A 23 -4.64 -0.32 -6.32
CA GLY A 23 -5.42 -0.67 -7.49
C GLY A 23 -6.05 -2.04 -7.33
N CYS A 24 -7.31 -2.16 -7.72
CA CYS A 24 -8.03 -3.42 -7.75
C CYS A 24 -9.05 -3.39 -8.89
N SER A 25 -9.73 -4.52 -9.11
CA SER A 25 -10.61 -4.65 -10.26
C SER A 25 -11.97 -5.17 -9.82
N ASP A 26 -13.02 -4.43 -10.19
CA ASP A 26 -14.41 -4.75 -9.90
C ASP A 26 -15.05 -5.23 -11.21
N HIS A 27 -15.06 -6.55 -11.44
CA HIS A 27 -15.63 -7.17 -12.65
C HIS A 27 -15.05 -6.54 -13.93
N GLY A 28 -13.72 -6.37 -13.95
CA GLY A 28 -13.03 -5.78 -15.09
C GLY A 28 -12.95 -4.27 -15.09
N LYS A 29 -13.59 -3.59 -14.15
CA LYS A 29 -13.51 -2.14 -14.02
C LYS A 29 -12.42 -1.78 -13.01
N PRO A 30 -11.37 -1.06 -13.43
CA PRO A 30 -10.32 -0.65 -12.50
C PRO A 30 -10.83 0.31 -11.43
N TYR A 31 -10.33 0.13 -10.22
CA TYR A 31 -10.61 1.02 -9.09
C TYR A 31 -9.29 1.37 -8.44
N ILE A 32 -9.01 2.66 -8.25
CA ILE A 32 -7.75 3.15 -7.69
C ILE A 32 -8.06 4.15 -6.59
N VAL A 33 -7.41 4.00 -5.45
CA VAL A 33 -7.61 4.88 -4.30
C VAL A 33 -6.30 5.08 -3.55
N PRO A 34 -6.03 6.30 -3.03
CA PRO A 34 -4.84 6.50 -2.20
C PRO A 34 -5.02 5.83 -0.84
N VAL A 35 -3.93 5.27 -0.34
CA VAL A 35 -3.91 4.63 0.99
C VAL A 35 -2.59 4.94 1.67
N HIS A 36 -2.62 4.97 3.01
CA HIS A 36 -1.40 4.88 3.81
C HIS A 36 -1.08 3.41 4.03
N TYR A 37 0.20 3.07 4.01
CA TYR A 37 0.59 1.67 4.11
C TYR A 37 1.88 1.51 4.90
N LEU A 38 2.12 0.28 5.31
CA LEU A 38 3.39 -0.17 5.89
C LEU A 38 3.89 -1.35 5.08
N TYR A 39 5.11 -1.26 4.56
CA TYR A 39 5.77 -2.39 3.90
C TYR A 39 6.67 -3.09 4.89
N ASP A 40 6.44 -4.38 5.11
CA ASP A 40 7.22 -5.19 6.02
C ASP A 40 7.27 -6.62 5.51
N ASN A 41 8.46 -7.09 5.21
CA ASN A 41 8.74 -8.50 4.89
C ASN A 41 7.83 -9.05 3.77
N ASP A 42 7.76 -8.31 2.65
CA ASP A 42 6.95 -8.63 1.47
C ASP A 42 5.44 -8.57 1.68
N TYR A 43 5.00 -7.89 2.72
CA TYR A 43 3.59 -7.57 2.94
C TYR A 43 3.39 -6.07 2.94
N LEU A 44 2.31 -5.65 2.32
CA LEU A 44 1.85 -4.25 2.36
C LEU A 44 0.60 -4.20 3.23
N TYR A 45 0.70 -3.58 4.39
CA TYR A 45 -0.39 -3.52 5.37
C TYR A 45 -1.14 -2.22 5.25
N VAL A 46 -2.48 -2.29 5.26
CA VAL A 46 -3.35 -1.13 5.15
C VAL A 46 -4.49 -1.28 6.15
N GLN A 47 -4.81 -0.20 6.86
CA GLN A 47 -5.98 -0.12 7.71
C GLN A 47 -7.07 0.67 6.98
N SER A 48 -8.30 0.18 7.00
CA SER A 48 -9.41 0.81 6.30
C SER A 48 -10.71 0.54 7.01
N PRO A 49 -11.63 1.52 7.06
CA PRO A 49 -13.01 1.20 7.42
C PRO A 49 -13.62 0.28 6.36
N PRO A 50 -14.67 -0.46 6.68
CA PRO A 50 -15.44 -1.20 5.68
C PRO A 50 -15.90 -0.27 4.57
N GLY A 51 -15.94 -0.75 3.35
CA GLY A 51 -16.35 0.07 2.22
C GLY A 51 -16.08 -0.60 0.89
N HIS A 52 -16.15 0.20 -0.15
CA HIS A 52 -16.14 -0.30 -1.53
C HIS A 52 -14.88 -1.07 -1.88
N LYS A 53 -13.69 -0.56 -1.49
CA LYS A 53 -12.43 -1.25 -1.81
C LYS A 53 -12.35 -2.62 -1.12
N ILE A 54 -12.88 -2.73 0.09
CA ILE A 54 -12.89 -4.00 0.82
C ILE A 54 -13.82 -4.99 0.12
N ASP A 55 -15.00 -4.54 -0.30
CA ASP A 55 -15.95 -5.38 -1.02
C ASP A 55 -15.35 -5.90 -2.33
N ILE A 56 -14.68 -5.02 -3.07
CA ILE A 56 -14.01 -5.42 -4.32
C ILE A 56 -12.94 -6.47 -4.04
N LEU A 57 -12.09 -6.24 -3.05
CA LEU A 57 -10.95 -7.12 -2.77
C LEU A 57 -11.37 -8.45 -2.17
N ARG A 58 -12.49 -8.50 -1.44
CA ARG A 58 -13.05 -9.76 -0.97
C ARG A 58 -13.57 -10.62 -2.12
N ASP A 59 -14.11 -9.97 -3.16
CA ASP A 59 -14.59 -10.66 -4.35
C ASP A 59 -13.44 -11.05 -5.29
N ASN A 60 -12.48 -10.13 -5.49
CA ASN A 60 -11.32 -10.36 -6.33
C ASN A 60 -10.06 -9.91 -5.60
N PRO A 61 -9.29 -10.86 -5.05
CA PRO A 61 -8.15 -10.51 -4.19
C PRO A 61 -6.91 -10.01 -4.93
N ASN A 62 -6.92 -9.99 -6.25
CA ASN A 62 -5.80 -9.45 -7.02
C ASN A 62 -5.71 -7.94 -6.82
N ALA A 63 -4.53 -7.47 -6.42
CA ALA A 63 -4.32 -6.07 -6.11
C ALA A 63 -2.93 -5.63 -6.54
N CYS A 64 -2.76 -4.33 -6.72
CA CYS A 64 -1.44 -3.74 -6.86
C CYS A 64 -1.37 -2.45 -6.06
N LEU A 65 -0.17 -2.08 -5.66
CA LEU A 65 0.10 -0.80 -5.02
C LEU A 65 1.17 -0.09 -5.83
N GLN A 66 0.92 1.17 -6.17
CA GLN A 66 1.87 2.01 -6.88
C GLN A 66 2.39 3.09 -5.95
N VAL A 67 3.70 3.26 -5.92
CA VAL A 67 4.35 4.38 -5.24
C VAL A 67 5.27 5.06 -6.23
N ASP A 68 5.51 6.35 -6.03
CA ASP A 68 6.42 7.08 -6.89
C ASP A 68 7.15 8.17 -6.13
N GLN A 69 8.22 8.66 -6.75
CA GLN A 69 8.91 9.89 -6.39
C GLN A 69 9.06 10.69 -7.67
N VAL A 70 8.46 11.86 -7.72
CA VAL A 70 8.49 12.73 -8.89
C VAL A 70 9.15 14.04 -8.49
N ARG A 71 10.34 14.32 -9.07
CA ARG A 71 11.03 15.59 -8.85
C ARG A 71 10.66 16.59 -9.94
N ASP A 72 10.65 16.14 -11.19
CA ASP A 72 10.19 16.91 -12.34
C ASP A 72 9.89 15.96 -13.49
N ASP A 73 9.56 16.49 -14.66
CA ASP A 73 9.14 15.69 -15.81
C ASP A 73 10.20 14.69 -16.28
N LEU A 74 11.48 14.95 -15.98
CA LEU A 74 12.61 14.16 -16.45
C LEU A 74 13.31 13.40 -15.34
N HIS A 75 12.84 13.49 -14.10
CA HIS A 75 13.46 12.85 -12.94
C HIS A 75 12.37 12.27 -12.04
N TRP A 76 12.04 11.01 -12.26
CA TRP A 76 11.01 10.33 -11.48
C TRP A 76 11.28 8.84 -11.42
N SER A 77 10.73 8.20 -10.39
CA SER A 77 10.74 6.76 -10.22
C SER A 77 9.34 6.29 -9.87
N SER A 78 8.94 5.13 -10.35
CA SER A 78 7.64 4.54 -10.05
C SER A 78 7.79 3.04 -9.85
N VAL A 79 7.15 2.52 -8.82
CA VAL A 79 7.19 1.10 -8.47
C VAL A 79 5.77 0.58 -8.36
N LEU A 80 5.56 -0.60 -8.94
CA LEU A 80 4.32 -1.37 -8.81
C LEU A 80 4.62 -2.66 -8.05
N ALA A 81 3.86 -2.88 -6.99
CA ALA A 81 3.89 -4.15 -6.25
C ALA A 81 2.56 -4.86 -6.49
N PHE A 82 2.63 -6.08 -7.01
CA PHE A 82 1.45 -6.90 -7.29
C PHE A 82 1.33 -7.98 -6.23
N GLY A 83 0.12 -8.33 -5.88
CA GLY A 83 -0.07 -9.41 -4.92
C GLY A 83 -1.52 -9.71 -4.63
N MET A 84 -1.73 -10.44 -3.54
CA MET A 84 -3.03 -10.99 -3.15
C MET A 84 -3.46 -10.41 -1.82
N TYR A 85 -4.73 -9.98 -1.78
CA TYR A 85 -5.37 -9.45 -0.58
C TYR A 85 -5.61 -10.55 0.44
N GLU A 86 -5.28 -10.26 1.70
CA GLU A 86 -5.54 -11.12 2.85
C GLU A 86 -5.93 -10.24 4.04
N GLU A 87 -6.97 -10.61 4.79
CA GLU A 87 -7.29 -9.88 6.01
C GLU A 87 -6.47 -10.44 7.17
N VAL A 88 -6.05 -9.54 8.06
CA VAL A 88 -5.26 -9.90 9.24
C VAL A 88 -6.22 -9.96 10.43
N ASP A 89 -6.54 -11.16 10.88
CA ASP A 89 -7.53 -11.39 11.93
C ASP A 89 -6.92 -11.73 13.28
N ASP A 90 -5.68 -12.23 13.32
CA ASP A 90 -5.02 -12.56 14.58
C ASP A 90 -4.82 -11.30 15.43
N MET A 91 -5.31 -11.34 16.66
CA MET A 91 -5.34 -10.13 17.51
C MET A 91 -3.94 -9.63 17.82
N SER A 92 -2.99 -10.52 18.12
CA SER A 92 -1.62 -10.12 18.44
C SER A 92 -0.94 -9.49 17.24
N GLU A 93 -1.11 -10.08 16.06
CA GLU A 93 -0.54 -9.54 14.84
C GLU A 93 -1.17 -8.19 14.50
N ARG A 94 -2.50 -8.07 14.63
CA ARG A 94 -3.20 -6.81 14.40
C ARG A 94 -2.63 -5.70 15.27
N GLN A 95 -2.47 -5.95 16.57
CA GLN A 95 -1.96 -4.94 17.49
C GLN A 95 -0.54 -4.50 17.13
N ARG A 96 0.32 -5.45 16.79
CA ARG A 96 1.70 -5.16 16.39
C ARG A 96 1.74 -4.30 15.13
N ILE A 97 0.99 -4.71 14.10
CA ILE A 97 0.98 -4.01 12.82
C ILE A 97 0.33 -2.63 12.95
N LEU A 98 -0.79 -2.51 13.65
CA LEU A 98 -1.47 -1.23 13.83
C LEU A 98 -0.60 -0.23 14.56
N GLY A 99 0.16 -0.68 15.57
CA GLY A 99 1.12 0.17 16.25
C GLY A 99 2.20 0.68 15.32
N ASN A 100 2.76 -0.17 14.49
CA ASN A 100 3.79 0.21 13.53
C ASN A 100 3.23 1.14 12.45
N LEU A 101 2.04 0.84 11.95
CA LEU A 101 1.38 1.67 10.95
C LEU A 101 1.07 3.06 11.48
N PHE A 102 0.56 3.13 12.72
CA PHE A 102 0.26 4.41 13.37
C PHE A 102 1.51 5.28 13.49
N ARG A 103 2.65 4.69 13.86
CA ARG A 103 3.90 5.44 13.99
C ARG A 103 4.37 6.06 12.68
N ARG A 104 3.98 5.48 11.54
CA ARG A 104 4.35 6.01 10.22
C ARG A 104 3.42 7.11 9.72
N LEU A 105 2.22 7.24 10.28
CA LEU A 105 1.27 8.27 9.86
C LEU A 105 1.68 9.64 10.40
N PRO A 106 1.25 10.73 9.73
CA PRO A 106 1.46 12.07 10.30
C PRO A 106 0.74 12.18 11.64
N HIS A 107 1.50 12.40 12.71
CA HIS A 107 0.97 12.34 14.07
C HIS A 107 0.10 13.52 14.45
N ASN A 108 0.14 14.60 13.68
CA ASN A 108 -0.65 15.80 13.94
C ASN A 108 -2.02 15.78 13.28
N THR A 109 -2.42 14.64 12.68
CA THR A 109 -3.75 14.50 12.09
C THR A 109 -4.68 13.83 13.10
N ALA A 110 -5.79 14.49 13.40
CA ALA A 110 -6.80 13.93 14.29
C ALA A 110 -7.34 12.58 13.77
N GLY A 111 -7.40 12.43 12.46
CA GLY A 111 -7.85 11.19 11.85
C GLY A 111 -6.97 9.99 12.12
N ALA A 112 -5.67 10.20 12.37
CA ALA A 112 -4.75 9.09 12.67
C ALA A 112 -5.11 8.43 14.00
N HIS A 113 -5.37 9.23 15.03
CA HIS A 113 -5.78 8.73 16.33
C HIS A 113 -7.15 8.04 16.28
N ALA A 114 -8.10 8.65 15.57
CA ALA A 114 -9.42 8.08 15.42
C ALA A 114 -9.35 6.71 14.73
N ARG A 115 -8.54 6.60 13.68
CA ARG A 115 -8.39 5.34 12.95
C ARG A 115 -7.78 4.25 13.81
N GLN A 116 -6.79 4.59 14.64
CA GLN A 116 -6.16 3.60 15.52
C GLN A 116 -7.15 3.04 16.54
N SER A 117 -8.07 3.86 17.04
CA SER A 117 -9.01 3.47 18.08
C SER A 117 -10.31 2.87 17.56
N GLN A 118 -10.58 2.91 16.25
CA GLN A 118 -11.81 2.37 15.69
C GLN A 118 -11.80 0.84 15.74
N SER A 119 -12.83 0.27 16.36
CA SER A 119 -12.93 -1.18 16.53
C SER A 119 -13.45 -1.89 15.28
N ASP A 120 -14.11 -1.16 14.37
CA ASP A 120 -14.69 -1.74 13.16
C ASP A 120 -13.78 -1.63 11.94
N THR A 121 -12.56 -1.13 12.13
CA THR A 121 -11.62 -1.06 11.02
C THR A 121 -11.09 -2.44 10.64
N ILE A 122 -10.83 -2.58 9.35
CA ILE A 122 -10.27 -3.79 8.78
C ILE A 122 -8.78 -3.55 8.56
N LEU A 123 -7.96 -4.45 9.09
CA LEU A 123 -6.54 -4.50 8.75
C LEU A 123 -6.38 -5.58 7.69
N PHE A 124 -5.88 -5.18 6.52
CA PHE A 124 -5.57 -6.13 5.48
C PHE A 124 -4.14 -5.97 5.03
N ARG A 125 -3.68 -6.94 4.28
CA ARG A 125 -2.36 -6.89 3.67
C ARG A 125 -2.43 -7.41 2.24
N ILE A 126 -1.50 -6.93 1.43
CA ILE A 126 -1.23 -7.48 0.11
C ILE A 126 0.03 -8.33 0.27
N ARG A 127 -0.10 -9.64 0.02
CA ARG A 127 1.05 -10.53 -0.03
C ARG A 127 1.71 -10.33 -1.38
N VAL A 128 2.86 -9.64 -1.37
CA VAL A 128 3.53 -9.23 -2.60
C VAL A 128 4.12 -10.44 -3.31
N THR A 129 3.74 -10.61 -4.57
CA THR A 129 4.23 -11.70 -5.42
C THR A 129 5.17 -11.22 -6.51
N ASP A 130 5.11 -9.94 -6.87
CA ASP A 130 5.90 -9.40 -7.96
C ASP A 130 6.09 -7.90 -7.80
N ILE A 131 7.27 -7.40 -8.12
CA ILE A 131 7.60 -5.98 -8.03
C ILE A 131 8.27 -5.57 -9.32
N THR A 132 7.79 -4.47 -9.91
CA THR A 132 8.43 -3.86 -11.07
C THR A 132 8.67 -2.37 -10.79
N GLY A 133 9.73 -1.84 -11.32
CA GLY A 133 10.04 -0.43 -11.17
C GLY A 133 10.66 0.15 -12.42
N VAL A 134 10.37 1.43 -12.65
CA VAL A 134 10.93 2.18 -13.77
C VAL A 134 11.34 3.56 -13.28
N TYR A 135 12.28 4.17 -13.99
CA TYR A 135 12.70 5.54 -13.67
C TYR A 135 13.14 6.26 -14.93
N GLU A 136 13.09 7.56 -14.84
CA GLU A 136 13.64 8.45 -15.84
C GLU A 136 14.58 9.45 -15.15
N SER A 137 15.74 9.69 -15.75
CA SER A 137 16.72 10.63 -15.21
C SER A 137 17.53 11.19 -16.37
N HIS A 138 17.76 12.50 -16.34
CA HIS A 138 18.55 13.20 -17.36
C HIS A 138 19.57 14.14 -16.76
#